data_2c1f7d01cc207702c58877846952f5c8
#
_entry.id   2c1f7d01cc207702c58877846952f5c8
#
_cell.length_a   1.000
_cell.length_b   1.000
_cell.length_c   1.000
_cell.angle_alpha   90.00
_cell.angle_beta   90.00
_cell.angle_gamma   90.00
#
_symmetry.space_group_name_H-M   'P 1'
#
loop_
_entity.id
_entity.type
_entity.pdbx_description
1 polymer ?
#
loop_
_entity_poly.entity_id
_entity_poly.type
_entity_poly.pdbx_seq_one_letter_code
_entity_poly.pdbx_strand_id
1 'polypeptide(L)'
;LSIMNAINLTDGIDGYLAIFSISFFSSMLFTNHINEFFTLTSVAVIIIGSSSMFIRYNFHKGKKLFVGDAGSLFIGFWFATYLITYITSASTSNLVDVFSIKPENIPVIAISMISIPVLDTLRVMLVRISNKISPFAADRNHLHHILMDSGMSHLRTSFFLTAINWFNCIVIFLIEQNFNSTELTTIYIGISLFWYLFFEYKKMQIQ
;
A
#
# COMPACT_ATOMS: atom_id res chain seq x y z
N LEU A 1 13.36 1.37 -5.16
CA LEU A 1 13.80 1.44 -3.76
C LEU A 1 12.74 2.08 -2.85
N SER A 2 12.16 3.24 -3.20
CA SER A 2 11.16 3.93 -2.34
C SER A 2 9.94 3.07 -2.02
N ILE A 3 9.37 2.35 -3.01
CA ILE A 3 8.26 1.43 -2.79
C ILE A 3 8.66 0.29 -1.84
N MET A 4 9.83 -0.30 -2.06
CA MET A 4 10.34 -1.38 -1.20
C MET A 4 10.44 -0.92 0.25
N ASN A 5 10.97 0.28 0.48
CA ASN A 5 11.10 0.85 1.81
C ASN A 5 9.72 1.17 2.43
N ALA A 6 8.79 1.73 1.65
CA ALA A 6 7.43 2.01 2.13
C ALA A 6 6.70 0.72 2.56
N ILE A 7 6.86 -0.37 1.81
CA ILE A 7 6.30 -1.67 2.15
C ILE A 7 7.00 -2.29 3.36
N ASN A 8 8.35 -2.18 3.46
CA ASN A 8 9.07 -2.64 4.65
C ASN A 8 8.55 -1.98 5.93
N LEU A 9 8.26 -0.68 5.91
CA LEU A 9 7.71 0.04 7.06
C LEU A 9 6.30 -0.43 7.48
N THR A 10 5.59 -1.19 6.64
CA THR A 10 4.30 -1.81 7.02
C THR A 10 4.47 -3.03 7.94
N ASP A 11 5.67 -3.60 8.06
CA ASP A 11 5.96 -4.70 9.00
C ASP A 11 6.08 -4.25 10.47
N GLY A 12 5.72 -3.01 10.77
CA GLY A 12 5.77 -2.44 12.13
C GLY A 12 4.70 -2.94 13.10
N ILE A 13 3.64 -3.61 12.64
CA ILE A 13 2.60 -4.20 13.49
C ILE A 13 2.17 -5.58 12.99
N ASP A 14 1.68 -6.42 13.93
CA ASP A 14 1.27 -7.77 13.62
C ASP A 14 0.22 -7.79 12.49
N GLY A 15 0.50 -8.54 11.46
CA GLY A 15 -0.40 -8.85 10.36
C GLY A 15 -0.54 -7.78 9.27
N TYR A 16 -0.07 -6.55 9.44
CA TYR A 16 -0.32 -5.49 8.47
C TYR A 16 0.31 -5.81 7.11
N LEU A 17 1.61 -6.10 7.07
CA LEU A 17 2.27 -6.48 5.82
C LEU A 17 1.59 -7.69 5.16
N ALA A 18 1.22 -8.72 5.93
CA ALA A 18 0.62 -9.93 5.38
C ALA A 18 -0.80 -9.68 4.84
N ILE A 19 -1.66 -8.97 5.58
CA ILE A 19 -3.03 -8.64 5.14
C ILE A 19 -2.98 -7.76 3.90
N PHE A 20 -2.11 -6.75 3.90
CA PHE A 20 -1.92 -5.86 2.78
C PHE A 20 -1.38 -6.60 1.55
N SER A 21 -0.39 -7.49 1.72
CA SER A 21 0.15 -8.32 0.65
C SER A 21 -0.91 -9.25 0.05
N ILE A 22 -1.69 -9.96 0.87
CA ILE A 22 -2.76 -10.83 0.39
C ILE A 22 -3.74 -10.02 -0.47
N SER A 23 -4.18 -8.86 0.01
CA SER A 23 -5.15 -8.03 -0.71
C SER A 23 -4.58 -7.51 -2.04
N PHE A 24 -3.34 -6.99 -2.05
CA PHE A 24 -2.68 -6.48 -3.24
C PHE A 24 -2.44 -7.59 -4.28
N PHE A 25 -1.80 -8.69 -3.89
CA PHE A 25 -1.48 -9.75 -4.84
C PHE A 25 -2.73 -10.51 -5.32
N SER A 26 -3.83 -10.55 -4.53
CA SER A 26 -5.12 -11.06 -4.99
C SER A 26 -5.72 -10.18 -6.10
N SER A 27 -5.63 -8.86 -5.99
CA SER A 27 -6.04 -7.97 -7.09
C SER A 27 -5.16 -8.15 -8.33
N MET A 28 -3.85 -8.37 -8.14
CA MET A 28 -2.92 -8.62 -9.24
C MET A 28 -3.18 -9.96 -9.94
N LEU A 29 -3.69 -10.98 -9.27
CA LEU A 29 -4.09 -12.24 -9.94
C LEU A 29 -5.13 -11.97 -11.04
N PHE A 30 -6.10 -11.13 -10.75
CA PHE A 30 -7.13 -10.76 -11.72
C PHE A 30 -6.53 -10.00 -12.91
N THR A 31 -5.69 -8.99 -12.67
CA THR A 31 -5.03 -8.23 -13.73
C THR A 31 -4.07 -9.08 -14.56
N ASN A 32 -3.31 -9.98 -13.93
CA ASN A 32 -2.41 -10.90 -14.61
C ASN A 32 -3.15 -11.90 -15.48
N HIS A 33 -4.33 -12.39 -15.05
CA HIS A 33 -5.15 -13.29 -15.82
C HIS A 33 -5.64 -12.62 -17.12
N ILE A 34 -6.11 -11.38 -17.04
CA ILE A 34 -6.55 -10.61 -18.20
C ILE A 34 -5.39 -10.35 -19.17
N ASN A 35 -4.17 -10.08 -18.66
CA ASN A 35 -2.99 -9.78 -19.47
C ASN A 35 -2.12 -11.00 -19.80
N GLU A 36 -2.55 -12.21 -19.42
CA GLU A 36 -1.80 -13.46 -19.64
C GLU A 36 -0.38 -13.50 -19.05
N PHE A 37 -0.15 -12.80 -17.93
CA PHE A 37 1.15 -12.74 -17.23
C PHE A 37 1.36 -13.97 -16.34
N PHE A 38 1.58 -15.15 -16.91
CA PHE A 38 1.66 -16.43 -16.18
C PHE A 38 2.74 -16.46 -15.11
N THR A 39 3.92 -15.90 -15.37
CA THR A 39 5.03 -15.89 -14.40
C THR A 39 4.65 -15.03 -13.17
N LEU A 40 4.09 -13.84 -13.38
CA LEU A 40 3.63 -12.98 -12.30
C LEU A 40 2.49 -13.64 -11.53
N THR A 41 1.55 -14.29 -12.21
CA THR A 41 0.47 -15.07 -11.57
C THR A 41 1.04 -16.08 -10.57
N SER A 42 2.06 -16.84 -10.97
CA SER A 42 2.70 -17.84 -10.09
C SER A 42 3.32 -17.19 -8.84
N VAL A 43 4.01 -16.06 -9.01
CA VAL A 43 4.60 -15.31 -7.89
C VAL A 43 3.51 -14.78 -6.95
N ALA A 44 2.42 -14.22 -7.49
CA ALA A 44 1.31 -13.73 -6.66
C ALA A 44 0.70 -14.85 -5.80
N VAL A 45 0.45 -16.02 -6.38
CA VAL A 45 -0.07 -17.19 -5.64
C VAL A 45 0.88 -17.61 -4.51
N ILE A 46 2.19 -17.63 -4.77
CA ILE A 46 3.20 -17.98 -3.75
C ILE A 46 3.17 -16.96 -2.60
N ILE A 47 3.14 -15.65 -2.91
CA ILE A 47 3.11 -14.61 -1.88
C ILE A 47 1.80 -14.64 -1.08
N ILE A 48 0.66 -14.84 -1.72
CA ILE A 48 -0.63 -14.99 -1.04
C ILE A 48 -0.60 -16.19 -0.09
N GLY A 49 -0.16 -17.35 -0.58
CA GLY A 49 -0.09 -18.58 0.22
C GLY A 49 0.84 -18.44 1.43
N SER A 50 2.05 -17.91 1.22
CA SER A 50 3.02 -17.70 2.30
C SER A 50 2.55 -16.66 3.31
N SER A 51 1.98 -15.53 2.87
CA SER A 51 1.42 -14.49 3.74
C SER A 51 0.22 -14.99 4.54
N SER A 52 -0.65 -15.81 3.93
CA SER A 52 -1.79 -16.41 4.62
C SER A 52 -1.36 -17.34 5.75
N MET A 53 -0.34 -18.16 5.51
CA MET A 53 0.22 -19.04 6.54
C MET A 53 0.96 -18.25 7.62
N PHE A 54 1.68 -17.19 7.21
CA PHE A 54 2.42 -16.31 8.14
C PHE A 54 1.48 -15.65 9.15
N ILE A 55 0.27 -15.20 8.78
CA ILE A 55 -0.71 -14.59 9.69
C ILE A 55 -0.96 -15.48 10.90
N ARG A 56 -1.09 -16.79 10.72
CA ARG A 56 -1.33 -17.75 11.81
C ARG A 56 -0.22 -17.72 12.87
N TYR A 57 1.04 -17.58 12.43
CA TYR A 57 2.20 -17.55 13.32
C TYR A 57 2.48 -16.16 13.89
N ASN A 58 2.17 -15.11 13.14
CA ASN A 58 2.39 -13.73 13.55
C ASN A 58 1.42 -13.31 14.68
N PHE A 59 0.17 -13.81 14.69
CA PHE A 59 -0.79 -13.58 15.77
C PHE A 59 -0.72 -14.63 16.90
N HIS A 60 0.22 -15.56 16.86
CA HIS A 60 0.32 -16.62 17.89
C HIS A 60 0.77 -16.05 19.23
N LYS A 61 0.04 -16.40 20.32
CA LYS A 61 0.29 -15.86 21.67
C LYS A 61 1.62 -16.31 22.32
N GLY A 62 2.25 -17.38 21.83
CA GLY A 62 3.46 -17.94 22.42
C GLY A 62 4.73 -17.53 21.71
N LYS A 63 4.98 -18.06 20.51
CA LYS A 63 6.17 -17.75 19.71
C LYS A 63 5.73 -16.98 18.45
N LYS A 64 5.81 -15.67 18.50
CA LYS A 64 5.55 -14.83 17.33
C LYS A 64 6.67 -14.96 16.32
N LEU A 65 6.30 -15.06 15.04
CA LEU A 65 7.21 -14.89 13.93
C LEU A 65 7.05 -13.47 13.37
N PHE A 66 8.16 -12.86 13.02
CA PHE A 66 8.23 -11.60 12.28
C PHE A 66 8.79 -11.87 10.89
N VAL A 67 8.34 -11.11 9.89
CA VAL A 67 8.86 -11.23 8.51
C VAL A 67 10.32 -10.79 8.47
N GLY A 68 10.64 -9.75 9.21
CA GLY A 68 11.97 -9.13 9.25
C GLY A 68 12.32 -8.39 7.96
N ASP A 69 13.38 -7.58 8.01
CA ASP A 69 13.75 -6.68 6.90
C ASP A 69 14.01 -7.43 5.59
N ALA A 70 14.66 -8.60 5.64
CA ALA A 70 14.91 -9.38 4.42
C ALA A 70 13.62 -9.83 3.73
N GLY A 71 12.64 -10.29 4.51
CA GLY A 71 11.36 -10.76 3.98
C GLY A 71 10.47 -9.61 3.50
N SER A 72 10.38 -8.53 4.28
CA SER A 72 9.56 -7.37 3.92
C SER A 72 10.12 -6.60 2.72
N LEU A 73 11.44 -6.46 2.59
CA LEU A 73 12.09 -5.91 1.40
C LEU A 73 11.90 -6.80 0.17
N PHE A 74 11.95 -8.13 0.33
CA PHE A 74 11.65 -9.07 -0.75
C PHE A 74 10.21 -8.94 -1.24
N ILE A 75 9.25 -8.88 -0.33
CA ILE A 75 7.83 -8.64 -0.67
C ILE A 75 7.69 -7.26 -1.33
N GLY A 76 8.33 -6.22 -0.79
CA GLY A 76 8.35 -4.86 -1.36
C GLY A 76 8.95 -4.80 -2.75
N PHE A 77 9.96 -5.61 -3.06
CA PHE A 77 10.50 -5.76 -4.41
C PHE A 77 9.41 -6.24 -5.39
N TRP A 78 8.62 -7.23 -5.00
CA TRP A 78 7.52 -7.72 -5.83
C TRP A 78 6.39 -6.68 -6.00
N PHE A 79 6.03 -5.93 -4.96
CA PHE A 79 5.13 -4.79 -5.11
C PHE A 79 5.62 -3.82 -6.18
N ALA A 80 6.89 -3.42 -6.12
CA ALA A 80 7.48 -2.51 -7.11
C ALA A 80 7.47 -3.13 -8.52
N THR A 81 7.84 -4.41 -8.65
CA THR A 81 7.85 -5.12 -9.94
C THR A 81 6.46 -5.13 -10.58
N TYR A 82 5.42 -5.48 -9.82
CA TYR A 82 4.05 -5.49 -10.34
C TYR A 82 3.58 -4.11 -10.77
N LEU A 83 3.81 -3.08 -9.96
CA LEU A 83 3.40 -1.71 -10.30
C LEU A 83 4.13 -1.19 -11.53
N ILE A 84 5.43 -1.45 -11.65
CA ILE A 84 6.21 -1.05 -12.83
C ILE A 84 5.70 -1.79 -14.07
N THR A 85 5.49 -3.11 -13.99
CA THR A 85 4.95 -3.90 -15.11
C THR A 85 3.57 -3.39 -15.50
N TYR A 86 2.70 -3.10 -14.54
CA TYR A 86 1.36 -2.57 -14.79
C TYR A 86 1.40 -1.22 -15.52
N ILE A 87 2.30 -0.32 -15.12
CA ILE A 87 2.49 1.00 -15.75
C ILE A 87 3.10 0.85 -17.15
N THR A 88 4.13 0.02 -17.31
CA THR A 88 4.85 -0.12 -18.59
C THR A 88 4.06 -0.89 -19.65
N SER A 89 3.17 -1.78 -19.24
CA SER A 89 2.26 -2.50 -20.16
C SER A 89 0.95 -1.75 -20.43
N ALA A 90 0.82 -0.53 -19.96
CA ALA A 90 -0.42 0.26 -20.04
C ALA A 90 -0.99 0.34 -21.47
N SER A 91 -0.14 0.60 -22.47
CA SER A 91 -0.56 0.78 -23.87
C SER A 91 -0.92 -0.55 -24.59
N THR A 92 -0.50 -1.68 -24.03
CA THR A 92 -0.72 -3.03 -24.60
C THR A 92 -1.57 -3.92 -23.69
N SER A 93 -2.11 -3.35 -22.63
CA SER A 93 -2.85 -4.08 -21.62
C SER A 93 -4.29 -4.35 -22.06
N ASN A 94 -4.71 -5.61 -22.04
CA ASN A 94 -6.11 -5.99 -22.22
C ASN A 94 -7.04 -5.38 -21.16
N LEU A 95 -6.50 -4.90 -20.03
CA LEU A 95 -7.28 -4.16 -19.00
C LEU A 95 -7.84 -2.85 -19.53
N VAL A 96 -7.09 -2.16 -20.41
CA VAL A 96 -7.54 -0.92 -21.06
C VAL A 96 -8.81 -1.19 -21.84
N ASP A 97 -8.84 -2.28 -22.61
CA ASP A 97 -9.99 -2.64 -23.42
C ASP A 97 -11.16 -3.15 -22.56
N VAL A 98 -10.89 -4.01 -21.57
CA VAL A 98 -11.91 -4.62 -20.70
C VAL A 98 -12.64 -3.60 -19.83
N PHE A 99 -11.91 -2.63 -19.26
CA PHE A 99 -12.48 -1.63 -18.33
C PHE A 99 -12.59 -0.23 -18.94
N SER A 100 -12.21 -0.05 -20.20
CA SER A 100 -12.18 1.25 -20.89
C SER A 100 -11.31 2.28 -20.16
N ILE A 101 -10.24 1.83 -19.49
CA ILE A 101 -9.32 2.70 -18.73
C ILE A 101 -8.54 3.57 -19.71
N LYS A 102 -8.39 4.86 -19.41
CA LYS A 102 -7.49 5.73 -20.15
C LYS A 102 -6.03 5.35 -19.86
N PRO A 103 -5.19 4.99 -20.85
CA PRO A 103 -3.80 4.58 -20.61
C PRO A 103 -2.98 5.61 -19.82
N GLU A 104 -3.24 6.89 -20.01
CA GLU A 104 -2.61 8.00 -19.31
C GLU A 104 -2.92 8.04 -17.80
N ASN A 105 -4.01 7.39 -17.36
CA ASN A 105 -4.46 7.35 -15.97
C ASN A 105 -3.89 6.15 -15.20
N ILE A 106 -3.32 5.17 -15.87
CA ILE A 106 -2.77 3.96 -15.25
C ILE A 106 -1.70 4.27 -14.18
N PRO A 107 -0.78 5.21 -14.35
CA PRO A 107 0.18 5.55 -13.28
C PRO A 107 -0.50 6.02 -11.99
N VAL A 108 -1.58 6.79 -12.07
CA VAL A 108 -2.33 7.26 -10.90
C VAL A 108 -3.09 6.13 -10.22
N ILE A 109 -3.70 5.23 -11.02
CA ILE A 109 -4.34 4.02 -10.50
C ILE A 109 -3.29 3.15 -9.80
N ALA A 110 -2.14 2.90 -10.43
CA ALA A 110 -1.07 2.09 -9.86
C ALA A 110 -0.58 2.62 -8.50
N ILE A 111 -0.30 3.93 -8.39
CA ILE A 111 0.17 4.51 -7.13
C ILE A 111 -0.93 4.49 -6.06
N SER A 112 -2.22 4.60 -6.45
CA SER A 112 -3.33 4.51 -5.52
C SER A 112 -3.45 3.14 -4.85
N MET A 113 -2.98 2.07 -5.48
CA MET A 113 -2.98 0.71 -4.92
C MET A 113 -2.04 0.56 -3.71
N ILE A 114 -1.09 1.46 -3.53
CA ILE A 114 -0.16 1.51 -2.40
C ILE A 114 -0.20 2.87 -1.69
N SER A 115 -1.33 3.58 -1.78
CA SER A 115 -1.48 4.96 -1.32
C SER A 115 -1.11 5.15 0.16
N ILE A 116 -1.55 4.26 1.04
CA ILE A 116 -1.32 4.39 2.49
C ILE A 116 0.15 4.15 2.88
N PRO A 117 0.84 3.08 2.44
CA PRO A 117 2.28 2.94 2.67
C PRO A 117 3.11 4.13 2.17
N VAL A 118 2.79 4.63 0.98
CA VAL A 118 3.50 5.80 0.40
C VAL A 118 3.19 7.06 1.18
N LEU A 119 1.92 7.34 1.49
CA LEU A 119 1.50 8.49 2.30
C LEU A 119 2.18 8.48 3.67
N ASP A 120 2.18 7.33 4.36
CA ASP A 120 2.80 7.21 5.69
C ASP A 120 4.30 7.51 5.64
N THR A 121 5.01 6.95 4.67
CA THR A 121 6.44 7.19 4.48
C THR A 121 6.72 8.67 4.21
N LEU A 122 6.01 9.29 3.26
CA LEU A 122 6.17 10.71 2.93
C LEU A 122 5.83 11.60 4.13
N ARG A 123 4.74 11.32 4.83
CA ARG A 123 4.32 12.06 6.01
C ARG A 123 5.40 12.07 7.08
N VAL A 124 5.92 10.90 7.43
CA VAL A 124 6.96 10.77 8.47
C VAL A 124 8.23 11.50 8.03
N MET A 125 8.65 11.38 6.77
CA MET A 125 9.81 12.12 6.24
C MET A 125 9.61 13.64 6.34
N LEU A 126 8.44 14.16 5.96
CA LEU A 126 8.12 15.58 6.06
C LEU A 126 8.14 16.10 7.51
N VAL A 127 7.55 15.35 8.44
CA VAL A 127 7.58 15.68 9.88
C VAL A 127 9.01 15.70 10.41
N ARG A 128 9.86 14.75 10.01
CA ARG A 128 11.28 14.73 10.41
C ARG A 128 12.05 15.93 9.88
N ILE A 129 11.88 16.26 8.60
CA ILE A 129 12.52 17.40 7.95
C ILE A 129 12.10 18.72 8.65
N SER A 130 10.80 18.90 8.93
CA SER A 130 10.29 20.10 9.63
C SER A 130 10.87 20.25 11.03
N ASN A 131 11.18 19.14 11.70
CA ASN A 131 11.83 19.11 13.00
C ASN A 131 13.38 19.11 12.93
N LYS A 132 13.97 19.32 11.75
CA LYS A 132 15.42 19.30 11.49
C LYS A 132 16.09 17.97 11.89
N ILE A 133 15.36 16.87 11.79
CA ILE A 133 15.83 15.50 12.03
C ILE A 133 16.06 14.83 10.67
N SER A 134 17.01 13.88 10.61
CA SER A 134 17.24 13.10 9.40
C SER A 134 15.93 12.41 8.94
N PRO A 135 15.55 12.49 7.65
CA PRO A 135 14.35 11.83 7.14
C PRO A 135 14.38 10.30 7.30
N PHE A 136 15.56 9.72 7.50
CA PHE A 136 15.78 8.27 7.70
C PHE A 136 15.94 7.87 9.18
N ALA A 137 15.79 8.80 10.13
CA ALA A 137 15.86 8.47 11.56
C ALA A 137 14.70 7.53 11.93
N ALA A 138 14.94 6.60 12.85
CA ALA A 138 13.87 5.76 13.40
C ALA A 138 13.02 6.58 14.39
N ASP A 139 11.69 6.48 14.29
CA ASP A 139 10.75 7.09 15.24
C ASP A 139 9.43 6.30 15.29
N ARG A 140 8.52 6.72 16.17
CA ARG A 140 7.19 6.13 16.35
C ARG A 140 6.07 7.00 15.74
N ASN A 141 6.35 7.74 14.67
CA ASN A 141 5.36 8.62 14.03
C ASN A 141 4.54 7.94 12.93
N HIS A 142 4.74 6.66 12.64
CA HIS A 142 3.99 5.95 11.62
C HIS A 142 2.49 5.83 11.95
N LEU A 143 1.64 5.77 10.92
CA LEU A 143 0.17 5.74 11.06
C LEU A 143 -0.32 4.61 11.96
N HIS A 144 0.32 3.45 11.89
CA HIS A 144 -0.05 2.32 12.73
C HIS A 144 0.20 2.61 14.21
N HIS A 145 1.26 3.34 14.58
CA HIS A 145 1.49 3.75 15.97
C HIS A 145 0.40 4.72 16.45
N ILE A 146 0.04 5.72 15.65
CA ILE A 146 -1.02 6.69 15.98
C ILE A 146 -2.34 5.97 16.27
N LEU A 147 -2.70 5.00 15.43
CA LEU A 147 -3.95 4.24 15.62
C LEU A 147 -3.90 3.32 16.85
N MET A 148 -2.77 2.67 17.10
CA MET A 148 -2.59 1.84 18.28
C MET A 148 -2.60 2.66 19.57
N ASP A 149 -1.94 3.80 19.59
CA ASP A 149 -1.92 4.73 20.72
C ASP A 149 -3.33 5.33 20.97
N SER A 150 -4.21 5.34 19.97
CA SER A 150 -5.65 5.66 20.11
C SER A 150 -6.51 4.50 20.65
N GLY A 151 -5.90 3.35 21.01
CA GLY A 151 -6.59 2.19 21.59
C GLY A 151 -7.02 1.12 20.58
N MET A 152 -6.62 1.20 19.31
CA MET A 152 -6.90 0.15 18.35
C MET A 152 -5.95 -1.05 18.52
N SER A 153 -6.47 -2.27 18.37
CA SER A 153 -5.63 -3.48 18.35
C SER A 153 -4.87 -3.61 17.04
N HIS A 154 -3.75 -4.36 17.02
CA HIS A 154 -2.96 -4.64 15.82
C HIS A 154 -3.84 -5.06 14.62
N LEU A 155 -4.71 -6.06 14.84
CA LEU A 155 -5.59 -6.58 13.78
C LEU A 155 -6.56 -5.52 13.23
N ARG A 156 -7.19 -4.72 14.12
CA ARG A 156 -8.09 -3.64 13.68
C ARG A 156 -7.34 -2.56 12.91
N THR A 157 -6.15 -2.19 13.36
CA THR A 157 -5.29 -1.21 12.67
C THR A 157 -4.90 -1.71 11.28
N SER A 158 -4.47 -2.98 11.16
CA SER A 158 -4.07 -3.59 9.89
C SER A 158 -5.22 -3.60 8.88
N PHE A 159 -6.41 -4.05 9.29
CA PHE A 159 -7.59 -4.02 8.43
C PHE A 159 -8.03 -2.60 8.08
N PHE A 160 -8.01 -1.67 9.02
CA PHE A 160 -8.42 -0.28 8.79
C PHE A 160 -7.53 0.42 7.77
N LEU A 161 -6.20 0.32 7.92
CA LEU A 161 -5.26 0.91 6.96
C LEU A 161 -5.37 0.26 5.57
N THR A 162 -5.54 -1.06 5.51
CA THR A 162 -5.78 -1.77 4.25
C THR A 162 -7.10 -1.35 3.61
N ALA A 163 -8.17 -1.20 4.38
CA ALA A 163 -9.47 -0.76 3.89
C ALA A 163 -9.43 0.67 3.34
N ILE A 164 -8.77 1.61 4.02
CA ILE A 164 -8.57 2.97 3.51
C ILE A 164 -7.79 2.93 2.20
N ASN A 165 -6.74 2.14 2.11
CA ASN A 165 -5.95 2.01 0.89
C ASN A 165 -6.82 1.59 -0.30
N TRP A 166 -7.62 0.54 -0.11
CA TRP A 166 -8.52 0.06 -1.16
C TRP A 166 -9.67 1.02 -1.47
N PHE A 167 -10.19 1.72 -0.46
CA PHE A 167 -11.17 2.78 -0.68
C PHE A 167 -10.61 3.86 -1.62
N ASN A 168 -9.39 4.35 -1.38
CA ASN A 168 -8.74 5.32 -2.25
C ASN A 168 -8.56 4.76 -3.68
N CYS A 169 -8.09 3.52 -3.81
CA CYS A 169 -7.89 2.87 -5.10
C CYS A 169 -9.22 2.74 -5.87
N ILE A 170 -10.27 2.29 -5.22
CA ILE A 170 -11.60 2.11 -5.82
C ILE A 170 -12.16 3.47 -6.26
N VAL A 171 -12.04 4.52 -5.42
CA VAL A 171 -12.51 5.86 -5.78
C VAL A 171 -11.80 6.35 -7.05
N ILE A 172 -10.47 6.29 -7.09
CA ILE A 172 -9.68 6.70 -8.27
C ILE A 172 -10.07 5.89 -9.50
N PHE A 173 -10.23 4.57 -9.38
CA PHE A 173 -10.63 3.68 -10.46
C PHE A 173 -12.04 4.01 -11.01
N LEU A 174 -13.01 4.32 -10.15
CA LEU A 174 -14.38 4.63 -10.56
C LEU A 174 -14.53 5.98 -11.27
N ILE A 175 -13.68 6.94 -10.95
CA ILE A 175 -13.79 8.30 -11.51
C ILE A 175 -12.85 8.54 -12.68
N GLU A 176 -11.88 7.65 -12.95
CA GLU A 176 -10.77 7.88 -13.90
C GLU A 176 -11.27 8.21 -15.32
N GLN A 177 -12.38 7.60 -15.74
CA GLN A 177 -12.97 7.84 -17.08
C GLN A 177 -13.43 9.29 -17.29
N ASN A 178 -13.77 10.01 -16.22
CA ASN A 178 -14.32 11.36 -16.29
C ASN A 178 -13.22 12.45 -16.31
N PHE A 179 -11.97 12.10 -15.99
CA PHE A 179 -10.88 13.04 -15.79
C PHE A 179 -9.69 12.70 -16.68
N ASN A 180 -8.88 13.70 -17.01
CA ASN A 180 -7.56 13.50 -17.60
C ASN A 180 -6.52 13.21 -16.50
N SER A 181 -5.31 12.81 -16.90
CA SER A 181 -4.26 12.40 -15.95
C SER A 181 -3.88 13.51 -14.95
N THR A 182 -3.85 14.77 -15.37
CA THR A 182 -3.51 15.90 -14.49
C THR A 182 -4.61 16.14 -13.45
N GLU A 183 -5.87 16.13 -13.89
CA GLU A 183 -7.03 16.28 -13.00
C GLU A 183 -7.11 15.13 -11.99
N LEU A 184 -6.96 13.89 -12.46
CA LEU A 184 -7.00 12.71 -11.61
C LEU A 184 -5.86 12.71 -10.59
N THR A 185 -4.66 13.14 -10.99
CA THR A 185 -3.52 13.31 -10.09
C THR A 185 -3.84 14.36 -9.01
N THR A 186 -4.44 15.48 -9.39
CA THR A 186 -4.83 16.53 -8.44
C THR A 186 -5.86 16.03 -7.43
N ILE A 187 -6.86 15.28 -7.88
CA ILE A 187 -7.85 14.63 -7.00
C ILE A 187 -7.16 13.64 -6.05
N TYR A 188 -6.25 12.80 -6.55
CA TYR A 188 -5.50 11.84 -5.73
C TYR A 188 -4.66 12.54 -4.65
N ILE A 189 -3.99 13.66 -5.00
CA ILE A 189 -3.26 14.49 -4.03
C ILE A 189 -4.22 15.08 -2.98
N GLY A 190 -5.40 15.55 -3.40
CA GLY A 190 -6.45 16.05 -2.47
C GLY A 190 -6.91 14.98 -1.47
N ILE A 191 -7.17 13.76 -1.92
CA ILE A 191 -7.52 12.61 -1.07
C ILE A 191 -6.36 12.30 -0.11
N SER A 192 -5.13 12.29 -0.59
CA SER A 192 -3.94 12.04 0.22
C SER A 192 -3.75 13.12 1.29
N LEU A 193 -3.98 14.39 0.96
CA LEU A 193 -3.93 15.51 1.90
C LEU A 193 -5.04 15.41 2.96
N PHE A 194 -6.25 15.00 2.57
CA PHE A 194 -7.34 14.74 3.52
C PHE A 194 -6.92 13.70 4.57
N TRP A 195 -6.35 12.56 4.15
CA TRP A 195 -5.87 11.53 5.07
C TRP A 195 -4.70 12.02 5.92
N TYR A 196 -3.78 12.79 5.36
CA TYR A 196 -2.70 13.43 6.11
C TYR A 196 -3.25 14.28 7.26
N LEU A 197 -4.18 15.19 6.97
CA LEU A 197 -4.80 16.07 7.97
C LEU A 197 -5.61 15.30 9.01
N PHE A 198 -6.34 14.27 8.58
CA PHE A 198 -7.09 13.39 9.48
C PHE A 198 -6.18 12.70 10.51
N PHE A 199 -5.06 12.14 10.07
CA PHE A 199 -4.14 11.46 10.97
C PHE A 199 -3.36 12.43 11.87
N GLU A 200 -2.99 13.62 11.39
CA GLU A 200 -2.38 14.65 12.23
C GLU A 200 -3.37 15.16 13.30
N TYR A 201 -4.62 15.39 12.94
CA TYR A 201 -5.66 15.73 13.90
C TYR A 201 -5.84 14.63 14.97
N LYS A 202 -5.88 13.37 14.54
CA LYS A 202 -5.98 12.24 15.47
C LYS A 202 -4.79 12.14 16.41
N LYS A 203 -3.59 12.41 15.92
CA LYS A 203 -2.37 12.44 16.74
C LYS A 203 -2.42 13.53 17.82
N MET A 204 -2.94 14.73 17.49
CA MET A 204 -3.09 15.81 18.45
C MET A 204 -4.09 15.51 19.58
N GLN A 205 -5.06 14.61 19.34
CA GLN A 205 -6.02 14.20 20.39
C GLN A 205 -5.44 13.20 21.40
N ILE A 206 -4.32 12.58 21.08
CA ILE A 206 -3.67 11.53 21.92
C ILE A 206 -2.59 12.15 22.81
N GLN A 207 -2.01 13.29 22.41
CA GLN A 207 -1.01 14.05 23.16
C GLN A 207 -1.68 14.96 24.20
#